data_0846123a4dafeb7ea963aed82b7e475e
#
_entry.id   0846123a4dafeb7ea963aed82b7e475e
#
_cell.length_a   1.000
_cell.length_b   1.000
_cell.length_c   1.000
_cell.angle_alpha   90.00
_cell.angle_beta   90.00
_cell.angle_gamma   90.00
#
_symmetry.space_group_name_H-M   'P 1'
#
loop_
_entity.id
_entity.type
_entity.pdbx_description
1 polymer ?
#
loop_
_entity_poly.entity_id
_entity_poly.type
_entity_poly.pdbx_seq_one_letter_code
_entity_poly.pdbx_strand_id
1 'polypeptide(L)'
;DVHKSLATISLALNSEDTETSHYAASVLRDALNDFRQRSQELYNALHKGDENAAEYACTMIEYMNEVLRQDVFPDMEQRAFVAMMEEACDWLYKSEENRYRLTCEYIEWIAVRLLGTGQFDNMKVWCDRCMELYPEELSSYTIQLKLYFSIQDKENFFRVMDCLKGSDIVIDRDTLDLIRVFS
;
A
#
# COMPACT_ATOMS: atom_id res chain seq x y z
N ASP A 1 -8.00 -16.71 -4.69
CA ASP A 1 -6.70 -16.41 -4.07
C ASP A 1 -5.74 -15.88 -5.12
N VAL A 2 -5.92 -14.58 -5.47
CA VAL A 2 -5.20 -13.89 -6.57
C VAL A 2 -3.68 -13.93 -6.33
N HIS A 3 -3.24 -13.85 -5.10
CA HIS A 3 -1.82 -13.85 -4.73
C HIS A 3 -1.12 -15.17 -5.11
N LYS A 4 -1.69 -16.30 -4.76
CA LYS A 4 -1.10 -17.61 -5.09
C LYS A 4 -1.11 -17.83 -6.60
N SER A 5 -2.15 -17.36 -7.27
CA SER A 5 -2.25 -17.45 -8.74
C SER A 5 -1.15 -16.64 -9.42
N LEU A 6 -0.92 -15.38 -9.03
CA LEU A 6 0.11 -14.54 -9.64
C LEU A 6 1.53 -15.06 -9.39
N ALA A 7 1.85 -15.52 -8.18
CA ALA A 7 3.15 -16.11 -7.88
C ALA A 7 3.41 -17.39 -8.71
N THR A 8 2.40 -18.25 -8.84
CA THR A 8 2.49 -19.48 -9.65
C THR A 8 2.67 -19.15 -11.14
N ILE A 9 1.92 -18.16 -11.64
CA ILE A 9 2.01 -17.71 -13.04
C ILE A 9 3.40 -17.12 -13.31
N SER A 10 3.95 -16.32 -12.39
CA SER A 10 5.28 -15.74 -12.54
C SER A 10 6.37 -16.82 -12.63
N LEU A 11 6.25 -17.90 -11.86
CA LEU A 11 7.15 -19.06 -11.98
C LEU A 11 7.01 -19.77 -13.34
N ALA A 12 5.77 -19.93 -13.84
CA ALA A 12 5.50 -20.57 -15.11
C ALA A 12 5.99 -19.75 -16.32
N LEU A 13 6.02 -18.42 -16.22
CA LEU A 13 6.57 -17.52 -17.25
C LEU A 13 8.08 -17.72 -17.47
N ASN A 14 8.80 -18.15 -16.44
CA ASN A 14 10.23 -18.43 -16.50
C ASN A 14 10.54 -19.90 -16.92
N SER A 15 9.54 -20.67 -17.35
CA SER A 15 9.71 -22.02 -17.85
C SER A 15 10.45 -22.03 -19.18
N GLU A 16 11.36 -23.00 -19.38
CA GLU A 16 12.01 -23.27 -20.66
C GLU A 16 11.05 -23.87 -21.71
N ASP A 17 9.90 -24.38 -21.27
CA ASP A 17 8.84 -24.90 -22.14
C ASP A 17 8.00 -23.75 -22.72
N THR A 18 8.05 -23.61 -24.03
CA THR A 18 7.36 -22.54 -24.77
C THR A 18 5.84 -22.58 -24.62
N GLU A 19 5.22 -23.76 -24.57
CA GLU A 19 3.77 -23.89 -24.41
C GLU A 19 3.34 -23.47 -23.01
N THR A 20 4.06 -23.90 -21.98
CA THR A 20 3.82 -23.48 -20.59
C THR A 20 3.98 -21.97 -20.43
N SER A 21 5.00 -21.38 -21.03
CA SER A 21 5.25 -19.94 -20.99
C SER A 21 4.14 -19.14 -21.70
N HIS A 22 3.68 -19.59 -22.87
CA HIS A 22 2.57 -18.95 -23.59
C HIS A 22 1.24 -19.04 -22.82
N TYR A 23 0.95 -20.20 -22.23
CA TYR A 23 -0.24 -20.36 -21.42
C TYR A 23 -0.23 -19.44 -20.18
N ALA A 24 0.91 -19.43 -19.46
CA ALA A 24 1.10 -18.56 -18.31
C ALA A 24 0.95 -17.06 -18.66
N ALA A 25 1.48 -16.62 -19.80
CA ALA A 25 1.32 -15.25 -20.28
C ALA A 25 -0.15 -14.91 -20.59
N SER A 26 -0.91 -15.84 -21.15
CA SER A 26 -2.35 -15.64 -21.40
C SER A 26 -3.14 -15.51 -20.09
N VAL A 27 -2.90 -16.41 -19.13
CA VAL A 27 -3.57 -16.40 -17.83
C VAL A 27 -3.23 -15.12 -17.04
N LEU A 28 -1.96 -14.68 -17.08
CA LEU A 28 -1.56 -13.42 -16.46
C LEU A 28 -2.29 -12.23 -17.07
N ARG A 29 -2.32 -12.15 -18.39
CA ARG A 29 -3.02 -11.07 -19.09
C ARG A 29 -4.49 -11.01 -18.71
N ASP A 30 -5.16 -12.16 -18.67
CA ASP A 30 -6.57 -12.24 -18.34
C ASP A 30 -6.80 -11.82 -16.87
N ALA A 31 -5.96 -12.26 -15.93
CA ALA A 31 -6.01 -11.84 -14.53
C ALA A 31 -5.78 -10.33 -14.35
N LEU A 32 -4.85 -9.72 -15.11
CA LEU A 32 -4.62 -8.28 -15.08
C LEU A 32 -5.77 -7.50 -15.69
N ASN A 33 -6.43 -8.02 -16.74
CA ASN A 33 -7.62 -7.40 -17.31
C ASN A 33 -8.81 -7.46 -16.35
N ASP A 34 -9.01 -8.58 -15.67
CA ASP A 34 -10.03 -8.70 -14.62
C ASP A 34 -9.78 -7.69 -13.48
N PHE A 35 -8.53 -7.52 -13.08
CA PHE A 35 -8.15 -6.51 -12.08
C PHE A 35 -8.49 -5.09 -12.55
N ARG A 36 -8.15 -4.73 -13.79
CA ARG A 36 -8.46 -3.42 -14.37
C ARG A 36 -9.96 -3.14 -14.35
N GLN A 37 -10.74 -4.11 -14.82
CA GLN A 37 -12.19 -4.00 -14.85
C GLN A 37 -12.76 -3.85 -13.43
N ARG A 38 -12.39 -4.72 -12.51
CA ARG A 38 -12.91 -4.72 -11.14
C ARG A 38 -12.53 -3.45 -10.38
N SER A 39 -11.30 -2.97 -10.55
CA SER A 39 -10.86 -1.70 -9.96
C SER A 39 -11.69 -0.52 -10.45
N GLN A 40 -11.97 -0.47 -11.76
CA GLN A 40 -12.81 0.57 -12.35
C GLN A 40 -14.28 0.50 -11.87
N GLU A 41 -14.83 -0.70 -11.72
CA GLU A 41 -16.18 -0.90 -11.17
C GLU A 41 -16.29 -0.39 -9.74
N LEU A 42 -15.33 -0.73 -8.88
CA LEU A 42 -15.28 -0.27 -7.49
C LEU A 42 -15.08 1.25 -7.41
N TYR A 43 -14.20 1.80 -8.22
CA TYR A 43 -13.98 3.24 -8.32
C TYR A 43 -15.25 4.00 -8.71
N ASN A 44 -15.94 3.52 -9.74
CA ASN A 44 -17.21 4.11 -10.18
C ASN A 44 -18.31 3.99 -9.10
N ALA A 45 -18.36 2.86 -8.39
CA ALA A 45 -19.31 2.64 -7.31
C ALA A 45 -19.05 3.60 -6.13
N LEU A 46 -17.79 3.79 -5.73
CA LEU A 46 -17.38 4.76 -4.71
C LEU A 46 -17.85 6.17 -5.06
N HIS A 47 -17.67 6.59 -6.33
CA HIS A 47 -18.01 7.95 -6.79
C HIS A 47 -19.50 8.18 -7.01
N LYS A 48 -20.34 7.15 -7.03
CA LYS A 48 -21.79 7.30 -7.00
C LYS A 48 -22.29 7.86 -5.66
N GLY A 49 -21.52 7.62 -4.58
CA GLY A 49 -21.79 8.20 -3.27
C GLY A 49 -23.07 7.68 -2.62
N ASP A 50 -23.42 6.42 -2.85
CA ASP A 50 -24.55 5.76 -2.19
C ASP A 50 -24.21 5.35 -0.74
N GLU A 51 -25.16 4.75 -0.05
CA GLU A 51 -25.01 4.31 1.34
C GLU A 51 -23.89 3.25 1.55
N ASN A 52 -23.46 2.59 0.47
CA ASN A 52 -22.41 1.58 0.49
C ASN A 52 -21.02 2.13 0.14
N ALA A 53 -20.87 3.44 -0.05
CA ALA A 53 -19.61 4.05 -0.49
C ALA A 53 -18.43 3.69 0.42
N ALA A 54 -18.64 3.62 1.74
CA ALA A 54 -17.60 3.21 2.68
C ALA A 54 -17.16 1.76 2.49
N GLU A 55 -18.10 0.86 2.15
CA GLU A 55 -17.81 -0.54 1.85
C GLU A 55 -17.01 -0.68 0.56
N TYR A 56 -17.38 0.09 -0.46
CA TYR A 56 -16.63 0.13 -1.72
C TYR A 56 -15.22 0.65 -1.52
N ALA A 57 -15.02 1.68 -0.69
CA ALA A 57 -13.71 2.20 -0.35
C ALA A 57 -12.84 1.13 0.32
N CYS A 58 -13.33 0.44 1.35
CA CYS A 58 -12.62 -0.64 2.03
C CYS A 58 -12.27 -1.77 1.08
N THR A 59 -13.26 -2.27 0.32
CA THR A 59 -13.07 -3.35 -0.66
C THR A 59 -12.02 -2.96 -1.71
N MET A 60 -12.05 -1.71 -2.17
CA MET A 60 -11.10 -1.18 -3.15
C MET A 60 -9.67 -1.17 -2.59
N ILE A 61 -9.48 -0.69 -1.35
CA ILE A 61 -8.18 -0.65 -0.69
C ILE A 61 -7.60 -2.06 -0.56
N GLU A 62 -8.38 -3.01 -0.03
CA GLU A 62 -7.96 -4.40 0.18
C GLU A 62 -7.65 -5.10 -1.14
N TYR A 63 -8.57 -5.03 -2.09
CA TYR A 63 -8.43 -5.69 -3.39
C TYR A 63 -7.24 -5.14 -4.19
N MET A 64 -7.10 -3.81 -4.24
CA MET A 64 -6.00 -3.20 -4.99
C MET A 64 -4.65 -3.44 -4.33
N ASN A 65 -4.55 -3.34 -3.01
CA ASN A 65 -3.28 -3.61 -2.32
C ASN A 65 -2.78 -5.04 -2.58
N GLU A 66 -3.68 -6.04 -2.62
CA GLU A 66 -3.32 -7.44 -2.84
C GLU A 66 -2.60 -7.65 -4.19
N VAL A 67 -2.99 -6.90 -5.22
CA VAL A 67 -2.37 -7.00 -6.55
C VAL A 67 -1.19 -6.03 -6.70
N LEU A 68 -1.35 -4.78 -6.27
CA LEU A 68 -0.33 -3.73 -6.45
C LEU A 68 0.96 -4.03 -5.68
N ARG A 69 0.89 -4.77 -4.58
CA ARG A 69 2.09 -5.19 -3.85
C ARG A 69 2.98 -6.18 -4.63
N GLN A 70 2.46 -6.77 -5.72
CA GLN A 70 3.20 -7.69 -6.59
C GLN A 70 4.04 -6.96 -7.65
N ASP A 71 3.81 -5.65 -7.83
CA ASP A 71 4.52 -4.80 -8.80
C ASP A 71 4.51 -5.36 -10.22
N VAL A 72 3.33 -5.80 -10.67
CA VAL A 72 3.16 -6.51 -11.96
C VAL A 72 2.79 -5.58 -13.12
N PHE A 73 2.51 -4.30 -12.84
CA PHE A 73 2.15 -3.32 -13.86
C PHE A 73 3.35 -2.46 -14.26
N PRO A 74 3.37 -1.93 -15.50
CA PRO A 74 4.30 -0.88 -15.87
C PRO A 74 4.17 0.35 -14.97
N ASP A 75 5.26 1.08 -14.75
CA ASP A 75 5.34 2.20 -13.79
C ASP A 75 4.18 3.20 -13.88
N MET A 76 3.80 3.61 -15.08
CA MET A 76 2.71 4.57 -15.26
C MET A 76 1.35 4.00 -14.85
N GLU A 77 1.09 2.74 -15.16
CA GLU A 77 -0.15 2.06 -14.79
C GLU A 77 -0.17 1.76 -13.28
N GLN A 78 0.95 1.32 -12.72
CA GLN A 78 1.11 1.12 -11.27
C GLN A 78 0.78 2.41 -10.52
N ARG A 79 1.34 3.55 -10.95
CA ARG A 79 1.04 4.87 -10.36
C ARG A 79 -0.43 5.24 -10.47
N ALA A 80 -1.08 4.98 -11.60
CA ALA A 80 -2.50 5.27 -11.78
C ALA A 80 -3.38 4.46 -10.81
N PHE A 81 -3.10 3.18 -10.63
CA PHE A 81 -3.82 2.35 -9.66
C PHE A 81 -3.52 2.73 -8.21
N VAL A 82 -2.29 3.09 -7.88
CA VAL A 82 -1.95 3.60 -6.54
C VAL A 82 -2.72 4.89 -6.25
N ALA A 83 -2.87 5.79 -7.24
CA ALA A 83 -3.68 6.99 -7.09
C ALA A 83 -5.17 6.68 -6.84
N MET A 84 -5.73 5.69 -7.53
CA MET A 84 -7.11 5.23 -7.27
C MET A 84 -7.26 4.68 -5.84
N MET A 85 -6.31 3.87 -5.37
CA MET A 85 -6.30 3.35 -4.00
C MET A 85 -6.15 4.48 -2.98
N GLU A 86 -5.30 5.47 -3.25
CA GLU A 86 -5.11 6.66 -2.42
C GLU A 86 -6.41 7.46 -2.29
N GLU A 87 -7.16 7.61 -3.38
CA GLU A 87 -8.46 8.29 -3.38
C GLU A 87 -9.49 7.59 -2.47
N ALA A 88 -9.51 6.26 -2.46
CA ALA A 88 -10.38 5.50 -1.54
C ALA A 88 -9.98 5.72 -0.07
N CYS A 89 -8.68 5.74 0.24
CA CYS A 89 -8.19 6.08 1.57
C CYS A 89 -8.54 7.52 1.97
N ASP A 90 -8.38 8.48 1.06
CA ASP A 90 -8.70 9.89 1.26
C ASP A 90 -10.19 10.12 1.49
N TRP A 91 -11.03 9.37 0.77
CA TRP A 91 -12.48 9.38 0.96
C TRP A 91 -12.85 8.96 2.39
N LEU A 92 -12.27 7.85 2.89
CA LEU A 92 -12.49 7.41 4.27
C LEU A 92 -11.96 8.43 5.28
N TYR A 93 -10.79 9.01 5.04
CA TYR A 93 -10.21 10.01 5.93
C TYR A 93 -11.09 11.26 6.09
N LYS A 94 -11.67 11.75 4.99
CA LYS A 94 -12.52 12.94 4.96
C LYS A 94 -13.94 12.71 5.48
N SER A 95 -14.43 11.48 5.49
CA SER A 95 -15.75 11.12 5.98
C SER A 95 -15.74 11.02 7.51
N GLU A 96 -16.32 11.98 8.21
CA GLU A 96 -16.38 11.97 9.68
C GLU A 96 -17.03 10.69 10.23
N GLU A 97 -18.08 10.20 9.56
CA GLU A 97 -18.82 9.00 9.96
C GLU A 97 -18.06 7.70 9.70
N ASN A 98 -17.18 7.67 8.67
CA ASN A 98 -16.52 6.44 8.20
C ASN A 98 -15.01 6.43 8.45
N ARG A 99 -14.43 7.51 9.02
CA ARG A 99 -12.99 7.62 9.27
C ARG A 99 -12.45 6.49 10.13
N TYR A 100 -13.22 5.95 11.05
CA TYR A 100 -12.83 4.80 11.89
C TYR A 100 -12.55 3.54 11.08
N ARG A 101 -13.06 3.43 9.84
CA ARG A 101 -12.79 2.31 8.93
C ARG A 101 -11.43 2.42 8.23
N LEU A 102 -10.83 3.60 8.22
CA LEU A 102 -9.46 3.81 7.74
C LEU A 102 -8.49 3.34 8.84
N THR A 103 -8.14 2.07 8.80
CA THR A 103 -7.26 1.45 9.79
C THR A 103 -5.80 1.90 9.62
N CYS A 104 -5.01 1.75 10.68
CA CYS A 104 -3.56 1.98 10.61
C CYS A 104 -2.90 1.13 9.50
N GLU A 105 -3.37 -0.11 9.34
CA GLU A 105 -2.89 -1.03 8.31
C GLU A 105 -3.17 -0.51 6.89
N TYR A 106 -4.36 0.05 6.63
CA TYR A 106 -4.68 0.67 5.34
C TYR A 106 -3.75 1.85 5.02
N ILE A 107 -3.47 2.68 6.04
CA ILE A 107 -2.53 3.80 5.86
C ILE A 107 -1.11 3.29 5.60
N GLU A 108 -0.67 2.25 6.29
CA GLU A 108 0.63 1.63 6.02
C GLU A 108 0.70 1.09 4.59
N TRP A 109 -0.34 0.42 4.11
CA TRP A 109 -0.37 -0.11 2.74
C TRP A 109 -0.25 1.01 1.70
N ILE A 110 -1.05 2.07 1.81
CA ILE A 110 -0.96 3.17 0.84
C ILE A 110 0.39 3.90 0.92
N ALA A 111 0.93 4.11 2.11
CA ALA A 111 2.25 4.72 2.29
C ALA A 111 3.34 3.90 1.60
N VAL A 112 3.32 2.58 1.74
CA VAL A 112 4.30 1.68 1.08
C VAL A 112 4.11 1.64 -0.43
N ARG A 113 2.87 1.71 -0.94
CA ARG A 113 2.62 1.80 -2.40
C ARG A 113 3.14 3.12 -2.97
N LEU A 114 2.92 4.23 -2.29
CA LEU A 114 3.44 5.55 -2.67
C LEU A 114 4.97 5.58 -2.63
N LEU A 115 5.58 4.94 -1.65
CA LEU A 115 7.03 4.76 -1.59
C LEU A 115 7.56 4.03 -2.83
N GLY A 116 6.95 2.90 -3.18
CA GLY A 116 7.34 2.07 -4.32
C GLY A 116 7.24 2.80 -5.66
N THR A 117 6.35 3.77 -5.79
CA THR A 117 6.18 4.60 -6.99
C THR A 117 6.92 5.95 -6.92
N GLY A 118 7.70 6.19 -5.87
CA GLY A 118 8.49 7.41 -5.69
C GLY A 118 7.65 8.68 -5.41
N GLN A 119 6.44 8.53 -4.91
CA GLN A 119 5.52 9.63 -4.60
C GLN A 119 5.69 10.06 -3.13
N PHE A 120 6.88 10.60 -2.81
CA PHE A 120 7.28 10.88 -1.43
C PHE A 120 6.46 12.00 -0.76
N ASP A 121 6.04 13.01 -1.51
CA ASP A 121 5.21 14.10 -0.98
C ASP A 121 3.84 13.57 -0.52
N ASN A 122 3.21 12.73 -1.33
CA ASN A 122 1.95 12.07 -0.97
C ASN A 122 2.16 11.13 0.22
N MET A 123 3.23 10.36 0.22
CA MET A 123 3.57 9.49 1.36
C MET A 123 3.70 10.28 2.65
N LYS A 124 4.33 11.48 2.61
CA LYS A 124 4.46 12.34 3.80
C LYS A 124 3.10 12.73 4.38
N VAL A 125 2.12 13.05 3.53
CA VAL A 125 0.75 13.33 3.97
C VAL A 125 0.17 12.15 4.74
N TRP A 126 0.36 10.93 4.25
CA TRP A 126 -0.14 9.73 4.92
C TRP A 126 0.63 9.38 6.20
N CYS A 127 1.92 9.67 6.27
CA CYS A 127 2.68 9.60 7.51
C CYS A 127 2.11 10.52 8.58
N ASP A 128 1.78 11.76 8.22
CA ASP A 128 1.21 12.74 9.15
C ASP A 128 -0.20 12.34 9.62
N ARG A 129 -1.04 11.85 8.71
CA ARG A 129 -2.38 11.32 9.03
C ARG A 129 -2.31 10.07 9.93
N CYS A 130 -1.34 9.19 9.68
CA CYS A 130 -1.15 8.02 10.53
C CYS A 130 -0.78 8.41 11.95
N MET A 131 0.14 9.37 12.10
CA MET A 131 0.53 9.89 13.41
C MET A 131 -0.63 10.62 14.12
N GLU A 132 -1.49 11.31 13.37
CA GLU A 132 -2.68 11.97 13.90
C GLU A 132 -3.71 10.96 14.45
N LEU A 133 -3.99 9.91 13.68
CA LEU A 133 -5.05 8.94 14.01
C LEU A 133 -4.57 7.81 14.94
N TYR A 134 -3.31 7.41 14.81
CA TYR A 134 -2.73 6.22 15.44
C TYR A 134 -1.35 6.50 16.06
N PRO A 135 -1.23 7.50 16.96
CA PRO A 135 0.08 7.90 17.51
C PRO A 135 0.78 6.81 18.34
N GLU A 136 0.03 5.80 18.77
CA GLU A 136 0.52 4.70 19.63
C GLU A 136 0.84 3.42 18.84
N GLU A 137 0.62 3.43 17.51
CA GLU A 137 0.89 2.29 16.66
C GLU A 137 2.32 2.35 16.10
N LEU A 138 3.01 1.21 16.10
CA LEU A 138 4.37 1.09 15.57
C LEU A 138 4.46 1.54 14.11
N SER A 139 3.47 1.20 13.29
CA SER A 139 3.42 1.56 11.87
C SER A 139 3.50 3.07 11.63
N SER A 140 2.98 3.90 12.55
CA SER A 140 3.05 5.37 12.45
C SER A 140 4.49 5.89 12.47
N TYR A 141 5.41 5.16 13.07
CA TYR A 141 6.84 5.46 13.11
C TYR A 141 7.59 4.78 11.97
N THR A 142 7.30 3.52 11.70
CA THR A 142 8.03 2.75 10.69
C THR A 142 7.83 3.29 9.28
N ILE A 143 6.64 3.78 8.91
CA ILE A 143 6.42 4.42 7.61
C ILE A 143 7.20 5.73 7.48
N GLN A 144 7.35 6.51 8.56
CA GLN A 144 8.17 7.71 8.57
C GLN A 144 9.67 7.36 8.40
N LEU A 145 10.15 6.33 9.11
CA LEU A 145 11.53 5.87 8.95
C LEU A 145 11.81 5.43 7.51
N LYS A 146 10.88 4.70 6.88
CA LYS A 146 10.99 4.31 5.46
C LYS A 146 11.05 5.53 4.54
N LEU A 147 10.20 6.54 4.77
CA LEU A 147 10.19 7.78 4.00
C LEU A 147 11.51 8.52 4.12
N TYR A 148 11.93 8.85 5.34
CA TYR A 148 13.12 9.67 5.58
C TYR A 148 14.42 8.97 5.15
N PHE A 149 14.47 7.64 5.30
CA PHE A 149 15.56 6.86 4.74
C PHE A 149 15.63 6.97 3.20
N SER A 150 14.49 6.86 2.52
CA SER A 150 14.43 6.89 1.06
C SER A 150 14.77 8.25 0.45
N ILE A 151 14.39 9.34 1.12
CA ILE A 151 14.75 10.71 0.70
C ILE A 151 16.09 11.20 1.29
N GLN A 152 16.80 10.33 2.02
CA GLN A 152 18.08 10.62 2.68
C GLN A 152 18.03 11.78 3.70
N ASP A 153 16.89 12.00 4.31
CA ASP A 153 16.69 12.97 5.39
C ASP A 153 17.11 12.37 6.73
N LYS A 154 18.41 12.43 7.00
CA LYS A 154 19.02 11.85 8.20
C LYS A 154 18.51 12.50 9.49
N GLU A 155 18.29 13.81 9.48
CA GLU A 155 17.86 14.55 10.65
C GLU A 155 16.49 14.06 11.12
N ASN A 156 15.50 14.01 10.22
CA ASN A 156 14.18 13.52 10.54
C ASN A 156 14.17 12.02 10.82
N PHE A 157 14.98 11.23 10.13
CA PHE A 157 15.11 9.79 10.41
C PHE A 157 15.54 9.54 11.87
N PHE A 158 16.61 10.16 12.34
CA PHE A 158 17.08 9.98 13.71
C PHE A 158 16.13 10.57 14.74
N ARG A 159 15.47 11.68 14.45
CA ARG A 159 14.44 12.26 15.31
C ARG A 159 13.28 11.27 15.53
N VAL A 160 12.76 10.65 14.47
CA VAL A 160 11.70 9.65 14.58
C VAL A 160 12.17 8.42 15.35
N MET A 161 13.40 7.97 15.09
CA MET A 161 13.99 6.84 15.81
C MET A 161 14.12 7.13 17.31
N ASP A 162 14.55 8.31 17.70
CA ASP A 162 14.65 8.71 19.10
C ASP A 162 13.27 8.82 19.79
N CYS A 163 12.27 9.34 19.07
CA CYS A 163 10.89 9.35 19.56
C CYS A 163 10.39 7.92 19.81
N LEU A 164 10.63 6.98 18.90
CA LEU A 164 10.22 5.59 19.04
C LEU A 164 10.93 4.91 20.22
N LYS A 165 12.25 5.12 20.38
CA LYS A 165 13.01 4.59 21.52
C LYS A 165 12.53 5.12 22.87
N GLY A 166 12.05 6.34 22.93
CA GLY A 166 11.53 6.99 24.14
C GLY A 166 10.04 6.70 24.40
N SER A 167 9.36 5.96 23.54
CA SER A 167 7.95 5.59 23.68
C SER A 167 7.77 4.26 24.40
N ASP A 168 6.53 3.99 24.84
CA ASP A 168 6.12 2.70 25.41
C ASP A 168 5.66 1.69 24.34
N ILE A 169 5.87 2.01 23.06
CA ILE A 169 5.44 1.18 21.93
C ILE A 169 6.27 -0.11 21.90
N VAL A 170 5.59 -1.24 21.77
CA VAL A 170 6.25 -2.53 21.57
C VAL A 170 6.86 -2.58 20.17
N ILE A 171 8.19 -2.71 20.14
CA ILE A 171 8.97 -2.72 18.90
C ILE A 171 9.12 -4.18 18.44
N ASP A 172 8.77 -4.44 17.18
CA ASP A 172 8.97 -5.75 16.56
C ASP A 172 10.46 -6.02 16.29
N ARG A 173 10.77 -7.27 15.97
CA ARG A 173 12.15 -7.71 15.76
C ARG A 173 12.84 -6.97 14.61
N ASP A 174 12.12 -6.77 13.52
CA ASP A 174 12.70 -6.16 12.31
C ASP A 174 13.03 -4.69 12.54
N THR A 175 12.14 -3.95 13.21
CA THR A 175 12.37 -2.56 13.62
C THR A 175 13.49 -2.47 14.66
N LEU A 176 13.58 -3.44 15.59
CA LEU A 176 14.66 -3.48 16.58
C LEU A 176 16.03 -3.70 15.92
N ASP A 177 16.10 -4.56 14.91
CA ASP A 177 17.32 -4.82 14.18
C ASP A 177 17.74 -3.58 13.35
N LEU A 178 16.77 -2.87 12.76
CA LEU A 178 17.02 -1.56 12.12
C LEU A 178 17.60 -0.56 13.12
N ILE A 179 17.01 -0.43 14.30
CA ILE A 179 17.49 0.47 15.35
C ILE A 179 18.93 0.12 15.76
N ARG A 180 19.27 -1.15 15.88
CA ARG A 180 20.62 -1.60 16.24
C ARG A 180 21.67 -1.27 15.18
N VAL A 181 21.31 -1.31 13.90
CA VAL A 181 22.22 -0.98 12.79
C VAL A 181 22.58 0.50 12.79
N PHE A 182 21.64 1.37 13.19
CA PHE A 182 21.82 2.83 13.17
C PHE A 182 22.09 3.45 14.55
N SER A 183 22.23 2.63 15.60
CA SER A 183 22.62 3.10 16.95
C SER A 183 24.09 2.93 17.20
#